data_7b5b3ebb3340a8fc3a36ad78a2a24d1f
#
_entry.id   7b5b3ebb3340a8fc3a36ad78a2a24d1f
#
_cell.length_a   1.000
_cell.length_b   1.000
_cell.length_c   1.000
_cell.angle_alpha   90.00
_cell.angle_beta   90.00
_cell.angle_gamma   90.00
#
_symmetry.space_group_name_H-M   'P 1'
#
loop_
_entity.id
_entity.type
_entity.pdbx_description
1 polymer ?
#
loop_
_entity_poly.entity_id
_entity_poly.type
_entity_poly.pdbx_seq_one_letter_code
_entity_poly.pdbx_strand_id
1 'polypeptide(L)'
;RDKLLMGDNREEINLEKGVWKCNYALVVISKFTVDSVCAMEELSIIESKYRQGKIIVFPVVYELSPNDIPDRLCWIKELIFKEVDRHSGTREVCSHIVCKITGNILNNCIHQKVRDIISTSQEILPSGVYDIIRSYLQIDHANLNSRISLLYAAYLVITDTKRINANSITNMVSCVFDRLFSETRLNLPVDYRELWLLENSLCILIDFYIDSCTESRI
;
A
#
# COMPACT_ATOMS: atom_id res chain seq x y z
N ARG A 1 4.03 -8.39 -25.14
CA ARG A 1 3.75 -8.67 -26.59
C ARG A 1 4.40 -9.97 -27.06
N ASP A 2 5.54 -10.36 -26.52
CA ASP A 2 6.32 -11.53 -26.99
C ASP A 2 5.63 -12.90 -26.75
N LYS A 3 4.51 -12.93 -26.04
CA LYS A 3 3.70 -14.13 -25.79
C LYS A 3 2.39 -14.18 -26.60
N LEU A 4 2.11 -13.17 -27.41
CA LEU A 4 0.92 -13.09 -28.24
C LEU A 4 1.25 -13.61 -29.64
N LEU A 5 0.43 -14.52 -30.13
CA LEU A 5 0.60 -15.09 -31.45
C LEU A 5 -0.19 -14.25 -32.47
N MET A 6 0.33 -14.19 -33.70
CA MET A 6 -0.39 -13.57 -34.80
C MET A 6 -1.70 -14.36 -35.08
N GLY A 7 -2.83 -13.67 -35.05
CA GLY A 7 -4.14 -14.27 -35.16
C GLY A 7 -4.91 -14.40 -33.85
N ASP A 8 -4.28 -14.12 -32.72
CA ASP A 8 -4.98 -14.06 -31.43
C ASP A 8 -6.03 -12.93 -31.41
N ASN A 9 -7.16 -13.19 -30.75
CA ASN A 9 -8.19 -12.19 -30.59
C ASN A 9 -7.74 -11.12 -29.59
N ARG A 10 -7.53 -9.88 -30.08
CA ARG A 10 -7.12 -8.74 -29.28
C ARG A 10 -8.10 -8.42 -28.15
N GLU A 11 -9.40 -8.47 -28.43
CA GLU A 11 -10.44 -8.16 -27.46
C GLU A 11 -10.40 -9.15 -26.30
N GLU A 12 -10.32 -10.43 -26.58
CA GLU A 12 -10.21 -11.47 -25.56
C GLU A 12 -8.93 -11.32 -24.71
N ILE A 13 -7.79 -11.04 -25.33
CA ILE A 13 -6.52 -11.04 -24.63
C ILE A 13 -6.28 -9.73 -23.88
N ASN A 14 -6.47 -8.59 -24.53
CA ASN A 14 -6.20 -7.29 -23.93
C ASN A 14 -7.31 -6.82 -23.00
N LEU A 15 -8.56 -6.94 -23.43
CA LEU A 15 -9.68 -6.42 -22.66
C LEU A 15 -10.13 -7.43 -21.61
N GLU A 16 -10.52 -8.65 -21.98
CA GLU A 16 -11.09 -9.61 -21.04
C GLU A 16 -10.06 -10.20 -20.07
N LYS A 17 -8.90 -10.63 -20.57
CA LYS A 17 -7.84 -11.23 -19.73
C LYS A 17 -6.90 -10.20 -19.12
N GLY A 18 -6.70 -9.08 -19.77
CA GLY A 18 -5.83 -7.99 -19.31
C GLY A 18 -6.59 -6.99 -18.44
N VAL A 19 -7.28 -6.05 -19.05
CA VAL A 19 -7.87 -4.88 -18.36
C VAL A 19 -8.94 -5.28 -17.35
N TRP A 20 -9.82 -6.24 -17.67
CA TRP A 20 -10.87 -6.67 -16.75
C TRP A 20 -10.35 -7.37 -15.49
N LYS A 21 -9.24 -8.09 -15.57
CA LYS A 21 -8.69 -8.85 -14.44
C LYS A 21 -7.67 -8.10 -13.61
N CYS A 22 -7.13 -6.96 -14.10
CA CYS A 22 -6.13 -6.22 -13.36
C CYS A 22 -6.72 -5.43 -12.20
N ASN A 23 -5.97 -5.35 -11.10
CA ASN A 23 -6.29 -4.53 -9.93
C ASN A 23 -5.49 -3.21 -9.93
N TYR A 24 -4.47 -3.13 -10.78
CA TYR A 24 -3.60 -1.97 -10.93
C TYR A 24 -3.40 -1.69 -12.41
N ALA A 25 -3.46 -0.43 -12.79
CA ALA A 25 -3.18 0.01 -14.16
C ALA A 25 -2.17 1.17 -14.16
N LEU A 26 -1.08 1.00 -14.90
CA LEU A 26 -0.22 2.11 -15.29
C LEU A 26 -0.73 2.66 -16.62
N VAL A 27 -1.20 3.89 -16.58
CA VAL A 27 -1.78 4.58 -17.74
C VAL A 27 -0.81 5.65 -18.19
N VAL A 28 -0.23 5.45 -19.39
CA VAL A 28 0.69 6.43 -19.99
C VAL A 28 -0.10 7.27 -21.01
N ILE A 29 -0.25 8.54 -20.72
CA ILE A 29 -0.93 9.50 -21.57
C ILE A 29 0.13 10.28 -22.37
N SER A 30 0.08 10.14 -23.66
CA SER A 30 0.90 10.87 -24.63
C SER A 30 0.04 11.31 -25.81
N LYS A 31 0.58 12.13 -26.69
CA LYS A 31 -0.11 12.47 -27.94
C LYS A 31 -0.50 11.21 -28.75
N PHE A 32 0.30 10.18 -28.75
CA PHE A 32 -0.01 8.92 -29.47
C PHE A 32 -1.12 8.11 -28.78
N THR A 33 -1.20 8.15 -27.48
CA THR A 33 -2.28 7.49 -26.70
C THR A 33 -3.63 8.13 -27.01
N VAL A 34 -3.66 9.45 -27.08
CA VAL A 34 -4.88 10.22 -27.35
C VAL A 34 -5.44 9.93 -28.73
N ASP A 35 -4.59 9.71 -29.72
CA ASP A 35 -5.00 9.44 -31.11
C ASP A 35 -5.31 7.96 -31.36
N SER A 36 -5.03 7.08 -30.42
CA SER A 36 -5.23 5.62 -30.57
C SER A 36 -6.62 5.18 -30.14
N VAL A 37 -7.43 4.73 -31.11
CA VAL A 37 -8.77 4.15 -30.82
C VAL A 37 -8.66 3.00 -29.82
N CYS A 38 -7.70 2.11 -30.04
CA CYS A 38 -7.49 0.95 -29.15
C CYS A 38 -7.15 1.33 -27.72
N ALA A 39 -6.28 2.34 -27.53
CA ALA A 39 -5.95 2.84 -26.21
C ALA A 39 -7.15 3.50 -25.54
N MET A 40 -7.97 4.21 -26.30
CA MET A 40 -9.18 4.86 -25.78
C MET A 40 -10.24 3.86 -25.32
N GLU A 41 -10.40 2.72 -26.01
CA GLU A 41 -11.27 1.63 -25.57
C GLU A 41 -10.78 1.05 -24.22
N GLU A 42 -9.48 0.75 -24.11
CA GLU A 42 -8.88 0.25 -22.88
C GLU A 42 -9.05 1.26 -21.73
N LEU A 43 -8.82 2.55 -21.99
CA LEU A 43 -8.98 3.62 -21.00
C LEU A 43 -10.43 3.78 -20.54
N SER A 44 -11.42 3.60 -21.40
CA SER A 44 -12.82 3.68 -21.00
C SER A 44 -13.22 2.55 -20.02
N ILE A 45 -12.67 1.36 -20.21
CA ILE A 45 -12.87 0.24 -19.28
C ILE A 45 -12.16 0.52 -17.94
N ILE A 46 -10.92 1.02 -18.01
CA ILE A 46 -10.16 1.41 -16.80
C ILE A 46 -10.91 2.48 -16.02
N GLU A 47 -11.44 3.50 -16.68
CA GLU A 47 -12.27 4.53 -16.03
C GLU A 47 -13.48 3.93 -15.35
N SER A 48 -14.22 3.05 -16.03
CA SER A 48 -15.38 2.38 -15.44
C SER A 48 -15.03 1.61 -14.19
N LYS A 49 -13.92 0.85 -14.20
CA LYS A 49 -13.43 0.12 -13.03
C LYS A 49 -12.96 1.05 -11.91
N TYR A 50 -12.29 2.16 -12.26
CA TYR A 50 -11.85 3.17 -11.30
C TYR A 50 -13.03 3.79 -10.55
N ARG A 51 -14.07 4.22 -11.27
CA ARG A 51 -15.30 4.77 -10.66
C ARG A 51 -16.04 3.76 -9.78
N GLN A 52 -15.85 2.46 -10.03
CA GLN A 52 -16.38 1.37 -9.19
C GLN A 52 -15.46 1.00 -8.01
N GLY A 53 -14.31 1.66 -7.86
CA GLY A 53 -13.32 1.33 -6.82
C GLY A 53 -12.62 -0.03 -7.01
N LYS A 54 -12.67 -0.61 -8.22
CA LYS A 54 -12.15 -1.96 -8.52
C LYS A 54 -10.71 -1.97 -9.04
N ILE A 55 -10.13 -0.81 -9.30
CA ILE A 55 -8.78 -0.69 -9.84
C ILE A 55 -8.09 0.55 -9.27
N ILE A 56 -6.80 0.44 -9.04
CA ILE A 56 -5.94 1.57 -8.70
C ILE A 56 -5.20 1.97 -9.96
N VAL A 57 -5.29 3.26 -10.32
CA VAL A 57 -4.71 3.80 -11.54
C VAL A 57 -3.52 4.68 -11.19
N PHE A 58 -2.42 4.47 -11.91
CA PHE A 58 -1.20 5.27 -11.85
C PHE A 58 -1.06 6.06 -13.16
N PRO A 59 -1.53 7.30 -13.23
CA PRO A 59 -1.43 8.09 -14.45
C PRO A 59 -0.02 8.68 -14.59
N VAL A 60 0.52 8.57 -15.79
CA VAL A 60 1.78 9.18 -16.19
C VAL A 60 1.55 9.98 -17.46
N VAL A 61 1.87 11.25 -17.43
CA VAL A 61 1.78 12.14 -18.60
C VAL A 61 3.17 12.20 -19.23
N TYR A 62 3.27 11.70 -20.45
CA TYR A 62 4.53 11.57 -21.18
C TYR A 62 4.62 12.56 -22.35
N GLU A 63 5.57 13.45 -22.29
CA GLU A 63 5.82 14.48 -23.33
C GLU A 63 4.51 15.21 -23.77
N LEU A 64 3.63 15.48 -22.83
CA LEU A 64 2.36 16.15 -23.06
C LEU A 64 2.11 17.12 -21.90
N SER A 65 1.61 18.33 -22.22
CA SER A 65 1.17 19.23 -21.15
C SER A 65 -0.15 18.71 -20.52
N PRO A 66 -0.33 18.82 -19.19
CA PRO A 66 -1.60 18.50 -18.55
C PRO A 66 -2.80 19.27 -19.13
N ASN A 67 -2.57 20.45 -19.69
CA ASN A 67 -3.59 21.26 -20.35
C ASN A 67 -4.04 20.67 -21.69
N ASP A 68 -3.19 19.87 -22.33
CA ASP A 68 -3.46 19.25 -23.63
C ASP A 68 -4.15 17.88 -23.48
N ILE A 69 -4.42 17.43 -22.24
CA ILE A 69 -5.18 16.22 -21.98
C ILE A 69 -6.64 16.48 -22.40
N PRO A 70 -7.20 15.70 -23.35
CA PRO A 70 -8.55 15.90 -23.86
C PRO A 70 -9.63 15.76 -22.78
N ASP A 71 -10.76 16.43 -22.97
CA ASP A 71 -11.88 16.37 -22.02
C ASP A 71 -12.40 14.97 -21.75
N ARG A 72 -12.34 14.08 -22.73
CA ARG A 72 -12.70 12.65 -22.57
C ARG A 72 -11.80 11.88 -21.59
N LEU A 73 -10.65 12.44 -21.20
CA LEU A 73 -9.72 11.92 -20.21
C LEU A 73 -9.64 12.79 -18.95
N CYS A 74 -10.60 13.71 -18.75
CA CYS A 74 -10.59 14.61 -17.59
C CYS A 74 -10.55 13.88 -16.25
N TRP A 75 -11.11 12.68 -16.16
CA TRP A 75 -11.07 11.86 -14.96
C TRP A 75 -9.64 11.56 -14.47
N ILE A 76 -8.65 11.58 -15.38
CA ILE A 76 -7.24 11.38 -15.03
C ILE A 76 -6.72 12.58 -14.22
N LYS A 77 -7.25 13.78 -14.47
CA LYS A 77 -6.89 15.00 -13.74
C LYS A 77 -7.41 15.00 -12.29
N GLU A 78 -8.35 14.13 -11.96
CA GLU A 78 -8.82 13.91 -10.59
C GLU A 78 -7.78 13.12 -9.76
N LEU A 79 -6.84 12.45 -10.42
CA LEU A 79 -5.79 11.64 -9.81
C LEU A 79 -4.48 12.43 -9.70
N ILE A 80 -3.66 12.06 -8.73
CA ILE A 80 -2.27 12.52 -8.70
C ILE A 80 -1.51 11.80 -9.82
N PHE A 81 -1.06 12.54 -10.80
CA PHE A 81 -0.26 12.03 -11.92
C PHE A 81 1.18 12.53 -11.83
N LYS A 82 2.06 11.88 -12.58
CA LYS A 82 3.47 12.29 -12.75
C LYS A 82 3.72 12.65 -14.20
N GLU A 83 4.44 13.76 -14.40
CA GLU A 83 4.94 14.16 -15.70
C GLU A 83 6.31 13.55 -15.92
N VAL A 84 6.53 13.00 -17.10
CA VAL A 84 7.77 12.29 -17.49
C VAL A 84 8.14 12.70 -18.92
N ASP A 85 9.42 12.87 -19.14
CA ASP A 85 10.00 13.06 -20.46
C ASP A 85 11.01 11.96 -20.81
N ARG A 86 11.69 12.09 -21.95
CA ARG A 86 12.71 11.11 -22.40
C ARG A 86 13.91 10.99 -21.47
N HIS A 87 14.16 11.99 -20.65
CA HIS A 87 15.38 12.14 -19.88
C HIS A 87 15.16 12.02 -18.38
N SER A 88 13.92 12.17 -17.92
CA SER A 88 13.61 12.30 -16.50
C SER A 88 12.34 11.58 -16.07
N GLY A 89 12.25 11.33 -14.79
CA GLY A 89 11.01 10.92 -14.09
C GLY A 89 10.72 9.43 -14.05
N THR A 90 11.25 8.61 -14.96
CA THR A 90 10.90 7.18 -15.04
C THR A 90 11.23 6.42 -13.75
N ARG A 91 12.42 6.67 -13.18
CA ARG A 91 12.85 6.00 -11.94
C ARG A 91 11.97 6.39 -10.76
N GLU A 92 11.61 7.65 -10.65
CA GLU A 92 10.74 8.17 -9.61
C GLU A 92 9.34 7.55 -9.72
N VAL A 93 8.76 7.55 -10.93
CA VAL A 93 7.46 6.92 -11.20
C VAL A 93 7.45 5.45 -10.81
N CYS A 94 8.45 4.68 -11.23
CA CYS A 94 8.58 3.27 -10.86
C CYS A 94 8.64 3.08 -9.34
N SER A 95 9.43 3.91 -8.65
CA SER A 95 9.53 3.88 -7.20
C SER A 95 8.18 4.13 -6.53
N HIS A 96 7.44 5.15 -6.94
CA HIS A 96 6.11 5.46 -6.42
C HIS A 96 5.11 4.33 -6.65
N ILE A 97 5.08 3.74 -7.85
CA ILE A 97 4.19 2.63 -8.20
C ILE A 97 4.49 1.41 -7.34
N VAL A 98 5.78 1.02 -7.28
CA VAL A 98 6.20 -0.15 -6.47
C VAL A 98 5.86 0.06 -5.00
N CYS A 99 6.17 1.24 -4.44
CA CYS A 99 5.83 1.56 -3.06
C CYS A 99 4.32 1.46 -2.81
N LYS A 100 3.48 1.99 -3.70
CA LYS A 100 2.03 1.94 -3.53
C LYS A 100 1.47 0.52 -3.63
N ILE A 101 1.89 -0.25 -4.64
CA ILE A 101 1.46 -1.64 -4.82
C ILE A 101 1.90 -2.49 -3.63
N THR A 102 3.19 -2.43 -3.28
CA THR A 102 3.75 -3.20 -2.17
C THR A 102 3.04 -2.85 -0.87
N GLY A 103 2.78 -1.56 -0.63
CA GLY A 103 2.07 -1.14 0.55
C GLY A 103 0.65 -1.62 0.65
N ASN A 104 -0.09 -1.61 -0.43
CA ASN A 104 -1.44 -2.16 -0.42
C ASN A 104 -1.43 -3.67 -0.14
N ILE A 105 -0.48 -4.41 -0.72
CA ILE A 105 -0.31 -5.85 -0.47
C ILE A 105 0.06 -6.08 0.99
N LEU A 106 1.05 -5.36 1.51
CA LEU A 106 1.51 -5.51 2.88
C LEU A 106 0.41 -5.13 3.89
N ASN A 107 -0.31 -4.02 3.67
CA ASN A 107 -1.43 -3.66 4.53
C ASN A 107 -2.48 -4.77 4.59
N ASN A 108 -2.85 -5.34 3.45
CA ASN A 108 -3.82 -6.42 3.42
C ASN A 108 -3.29 -7.68 4.15
N CYS A 109 -2.03 -8.04 3.94
CA CYS A 109 -1.39 -9.16 4.62
C CYS A 109 -1.31 -8.93 6.13
N ILE A 110 -0.89 -7.74 6.56
CA ILE A 110 -0.78 -7.36 7.97
C ILE A 110 -2.15 -7.39 8.64
N HIS A 111 -3.17 -6.78 8.03
CA HIS A 111 -4.52 -6.80 8.59
C HIS A 111 -5.07 -8.22 8.71
N GLN A 112 -4.85 -9.07 7.72
CA GLN A 112 -5.26 -10.47 7.80
C GLN A 112 -4.51 -11.20 8.91
N LYS A 113 -3.19 -11.08 8.96
CA LYS A 113 -2.34 -11.72 9.98
C LYS A 113 -2.72 -11.26 11.39
N VAL A 114 -2.95 -9.96 11.60
CA VAL A 114 -3.38 -9.42 12.90
C VAL A 114 -4.77 -9.94 13.28
N ARG A 115 -5.70 -10.07 12.34
CA ARG A 115 -7.03 -10.69 12.61
C ARG A 115 -6.90 -12.16 13.00
N ASP A 116 -6.06 -12.91 12.28
CA ASP A 116 -5.82 -14.33 12.56
C ASP A 116 -5.20 -14.49 13.96
N ILE A 117 -4.24 -13.66 14.32
CA ILE A 117 -3.62 -13.63 15.66
C ILE A 117 -4.67 -13.35 16.73
N ILE A 118 -5.52 -12.34 16.54
CA ILE A 118 -6.57 -12.02 17.52
C ILE A 118 -7.56 -13.18 17.68
N SER A 119 -7.94 -13.83 16.57
CA SER A 119 -8.91 -14.93 16.62
C SER A 119 -8.37 -16.19 17.30
N THR A 120 -7.07 -16.44 17.19
CA THR A 120 -6.43 -17.68 17.66
C THR A 120 -5.69 -17.54 19.00
N SER A 121 -5.34 -16.31 19.39
CA SER A 121 -4.39 -16.04 20.48
C SER A 121 -4.96 -15.21 21.63
N GLN A 122 -6.29 -15.08 21.71
CA GLN A 122 -6.94 -14.28 22.77
C GLN A 122 -6.52 -14.70 24.20
N GLU A 123 -6.34 -15.99 24.42
CA GLU A 123 -5.92 -16.55 25.72
C GLU A 123 -4.40 -16.45 25.96
N ILE A 124 -3.63 -16.22 24.92
CA ILE A 124 -2.15 -16.20 24.95
C ILE A 124 -1.63 -14.78 25.16
N LEU A 125 -2.29 -13.79 24.57
CA LEU A 125 -1.91 -12.39 24.66
C LEU A 125 -2.33 -11.78 26.00
N PRO A 126 -1.50 -10.94 26.61
CA PRO A 126 -1.93 -10.10 27.72
C PRO A 126 -3.13 -9.26 27.29
N SER A 127 -4.10 -9.07 28.21
CA SER A 127 -5.35 -8.32 27.91
C SER A 127 -5.08 -6.94 27.30
N GLY A 128 -4.08 -6.21 27.80
CA GLY A 128 -3.73 -4.91 27.25
C GLY A 128 -3.21 -4.95 25.81
N VAL A 129 -2.44 -5.96 25.43
CA VAL A 129 -1.96 -6.13 24.04
C VAL A 129 -3.13 -6.47 23.12
N TYR A 130 -3.98 -7.39 23.56
CA TYR A 130 -5.18 -7.80 22.81
C TYR A 130 -6.08 -6.59 22.55
N ASP A 131 -6.37 -5.79 23.55
CA ASP A 131 -7.24 -4.62 23.44
C ASP A 131 -6.65 -3.54 22.50
N ILE A 132 -5.35 -3.31 22.56
CA ILE A 132 -4.66 -2.37 21.66
C ILE A 132 -4.74 -2.85 20.20
N ILE A 133 -4.44 -4.12 19.94
CA ILE A 133 -4.49 -4.68 18.60
C ILE A 133 -5.93 -4.66 18.06
N ARG A 134 -6.90 -5.01 18.87
CA ARG A 134 -8.33 -4.92 18.52
C ARG A 134 -8.72 -3.49 18.16
N SER A 135 -8.29 -2.52 18.95
CA SER A 135 -8.55 -1.10 18.70
C SER A 135 -7.91 -0.65 17.38
N TYR A 136 -6.67 -1.10 17.10
CA TYR A 136 -5.99 -0.82 15.84
C TYR A 136 -6.78 -1.30 14.60
N LEU A 137 -7.42 -2.47 14.68
CA LEU A 137 -8.25 -2.98 13.58
C LEU A 137 -9.56 -2.20 13.37
N GLN A 138 -10.01 -1.48 14.38
CA GLN A 138 -11.29 -0.76 14.36
C GLN A 138 -11.17 0.73 14.03
N ILE A 139 -9.96 1.30 14.08
CA ILE A 139 -9.76 2.73 13.78
C ILE A 139 -9.92 3.03 12.29
N ASP A 140 -10.25 4.28 12.00
CA ASP A 140 -10.05 4.82 10.66
C ASP A 140 -8.54 4.95 10.37
N HIS A 141 -8.05 4.11 9.46
CA HIS A 141 -6.64 4.08 9.08
C HIS A 141 -6.15 5.35 8.39
N ALA A 142 -7.05 6.22 7.94
CA ALA A 142 -6.71 7.55 7.48
C ALA A 142 -6.32 8.49 8.64
N ASN A 143 -6.73 8.19 9.87
CA ASN A 143 -6.32 8.93 11.05
C ASN A 143 -4.91 8.49 11.50
N LEU A 144 -3.90 9.15 10.95
CA LEU A 144 -2.49 8.84 11.19
C LEU A 144 -2.10 8.93 12.68
N ASN A 145 -2.62 9.91 13.40
CA ASN A 145 -2.31 10.08 14.83
C ASN A 145 -2.77 8.86 15.64
N SER A 146 -4.00 8.43 15.46
CA SER A 146 -4.54 7.26 16.15
C SER A 146 -3.80 5.97 15.75
N ARG A 147 -3.52 5.82 14.46
CA ARG A 147 -2.79 4.67 13.91
C ARG A 147 -1.39 4.53 14.50
N ILE A 148 -0.61 5.61 14.47
CA ILE A 148 0.76 5.64 15.04
C ILE A 148 0.72 5.43 16.54
N SER A 149 -0.21 6.07 17.25
CA SER A 149 -0.32 5.94 18.72
C SER A 149 -0.62 4.51 19.15
N LEU A 150 -1.52 3.80 18.47
CA LEU A 150 -1.86 2.41 18.79
C LEU A 150 -0.71 1.45 18.44
N LEU A 151 -0.02 1.67 17.31
CA LEU A 151 1.18 0.90 16.97
C LEU A 151 2.28 1.09 18.02
N TYR A 152 2.50 2.32 18.46
CA TYR A 152 3.49 2.61 19.50
C TYR A 152 3.12 2.00 20.84
N ALA A 153 1.87 2.08 21.26
CA ALA A 153 1.38 1.44 22.46
C ALA A 153 1.58 -0.08 22.43
N ALA A 154 1.24 -0.74 21.30
CA ALA A 154 1.47 -2.15 21.11
C ALA A 154 2.96 -2.52 21.19
N TYR A 155 3.82 -1.71 20.55
CA TYR A 155 5.26 -1.88 20.60
C TYR A 155 5.79 -1.80 22.05
N LEU A 156 5.40 -0.79 22.82
CA LEU A 156 5.85 -0.61 24.21
C LEU A 156 5.43 -1.80 25.08
N VAL A 157 4.18 -2.25 24.98
CA VAL A 157 3.69 -3.35 25.81
C VAL A 157 4.38 -4.67 25.46
N ILE A 158 4.61 -4.94 24.16
CA ILE A 158 5.29 -6.17 23.72
C ILE A 158 6.76 -6.17 24.14
N THR A 159 7.45 -5.04 24.04
CA THR A 159 8.87 -4.94 24.36
C THR A 159 9.16 -4.88 25.87
N ASP A 160 8.24 -4.38 26.67
CA ASP A 160 8.36 -4.37 28.14
C ASP A 160 8.21 -5.78 28.74
N THR A 161 7.61 -6.70 28.00
CA THR A 161 7.54 -8.10 28.42
C THR A 161 8.90 -8.76 28.23
N LYS A 162 9.79 -8.76 29.17
CA LYS A 162 11.18 -9.32 29.24
C LYS A 162 11.51 -10.58 28.39
N ARG A 163 10.58 -11.01 27.54
CA ARG A 163 10.65 -12.21 26.69
C ARG A 163 11.32 -11.95 25.34
N ILE A 164 11.36 -10.68 24.88
CA ILE A 164 11.97 -10.34 23.60
C ILE A 164 13.35 -9.71 23.84
N ASN A 165 14.39 -10.49 23.64
CA ASN A 165 15.78 -10.03 23.70
C ASN A 165 16.18 -9.41 22.34
N ALA A 166 15.48 -8.35 21.92
CA ALA A 166 15.57 -7.77 20.59
C ALA A 166 16.25 -6.38 20.58
N ASN A 167 17.35 -6.20 21.31
CA ASN A 167 17.98 -4.90 21.50
C ASN A 167 18.26 -4.11 20.22
N SER A 168 18.68 -4.75 19.13
CA SER A 168 18.97 -4.04 17.86
C SER A 168 17.72 -3.70 17.07
N ILE A 169 16.74 -4.61 16.98
CA ILE A 169 15.46 -4.37 16.29
C ILE A 169 14.65 -3.34 17.07
N THR A 170 14.61 -3.44 18.39
CA THR A 170 13.92 -2.51 19.28
C THR A 170 14.44 -1.08 19.11
N ASN A 171 15.75 -0.88 19.06
CA ASN A 171 16.34 0.45 18.89
C ASN A 171 15.99 1.07 17.52
N MET A 172 16.05 0.28 16.44
CA MET A 172 15.69 0.77 15.11
C MET A 172 14.21 1.17 15.04
N VAL A 173 13.34 0.30 15.54
CA VAL A 173 11.88 0.55 15.57
C VAL A 173 11.56 1.77 16.43
N SER A 174 12.21 1.93 17.59
CA SER A 174 12.03 3.10 18.45
C SER A 174 12.39 4.40 17.74
N CYS A 175 13.55 4.48 17.08
CA CYS A 175 13.96 5.67 16.32
C CYS A 175 12.96 6.07 15.23
N VAL A 176 12.38 5.08 14.53
CA VAL A 176 11.38 5.36 13.49
C VAL A 176 10.07 5.86 14.12
N PHE A 177 9.63 5.29 15.24
CA PHE A 177 8.47 5.78 15.98
C PHE A 177 8.65 7.21 16.47
N ASP A 178 9.78 7.54 17.10
CA ASP A 178 10.05 8.88 17.60
C ASP A 178 9.99 9.92 16.49
N ARG A 179 10.50 9.59 15.30
CA ARG A 179 10.43 10.47 14.14
C ARG A 179 9.00 10.62 13.64
N LEU A 180 8.28 9.53 13.38
CA LEU A 180 6.89 9.57 12.89
C LEU A 180 5.98 10.31 13.88
N PHE A 181 6.19 10.12 15.17
CA PHE A 181 5.45 10.84 16.22
C PHE A 181 5.70 12.34 16.13
N SER A 182 6.96 12.72 15.96
CA SER A 182 7.35 14.13 15.85
C SER A 182 6.80 14.78 14.59
N GLU A 183 6.91 14.11 13.45
CA GLU A 183 6.37 14.56 12.16
C GLU A 183 4.85 14.76 12.24
N THR A 184 4.14 13.80 12.82
CA THR A 184 2.68 13.88 12.97
C THR A 184 2.25 15.02 13.88
N ARG A 185 2.96 15.25 14.99
CA ARG A 185 2.66 16.38 15.90
C ARG A 185 2.94 17.74 15.28
N LEU A 186 3.90 17.82 14.37
CA LEU A 186 4.25 19.04 13.65
C LEU A 186 3.46 19.24 12.36
N ASN A 187 2.49 18.35 12.05
CA ASN A 187 1.77 18.31 10.79
C ASN A 187 2.69 18.22 9.56
N LEU A 188 3.83 17.57 9.69
CA LEU A 188 4.72 17.28 8.58
C LEU A 188 4.22 16.06 7.79
N PRO A 189 4.56 15.97 6.50
CA PRO A 189 4.21 14.81 5.70
C PRO A 189 4.85 13.53 6.28
N VAL A 190 4.03 12.53 6.56
CA VAL A 190 4.51 11.22 7.04
C VAL A 190 4.95 10.37 5.86
N ASP A 191 6.12 9.76 5.93
CA ASP A 191 6.54 8.76 4.96
C ASP A 191 5.81 7.45 5.20
N TYR A 192 4.85 7.14 4.33
CA TYR A 192 4.06 5.90 4.42
C TYR A 192 4.91 4.63 4.33
N ARG A 193 6.10 4.67 3.72
CA ARG A 193 7.02 3.53 3.66
C ARG A 193 7.55 3.18 5.03
N GLU A 194 7.80 4.19 5.85
CA GLU A 194 8.25 4.00 7.21
C GLU A 194 7.14 3.51 8.12
N LEU A 195 5.94 4.02 7.94
CA LEU A 195 4.76 3.51 8.65
C LEU A 195 4.54 2.03 8.35
N TRP A 196 4.70 1.60 7.09
CA TRP A 196 4.63 0.18 6.73
C TRP A 196 5.76 -0.65 7.32
N LEU A 197 6.97 -0.11 7.35
CA LEU A 197 8.09 -0.79 7.99
C LEU A 197 7.80 -1.05 9.47
N LEU A 198 7.22 -0.06 10.16
CA LEU A 198 6.80 -0.20 11.54
C LEU A 198 5.71 -1.25 11.72
N GLU A 199 4.68 -1.23 10.89
CA GLU A 199 3.58 -2.18 10.94
C GLU A 199 4.07 -3.62 10.72
N ASN A 200 4.95 -3.83 9.73
CA ASN A 200 5.56 -5.13 9.49
C ASN A 200 6.45 -5.58 10.66
N SER A 201 7.26 -4.67 11.19
CA SER A 201 8.13 -4.97 12.32
C SER A 201 7.32 -5.34 13.57
N LEU A 202 6.21 -4.65 13.81
CA LEU A 202 5.31 -4.98 14.90
C LEU A 202 4.65 -6.35 14.72
N CYS A 203 4.22 -6.70 13.51
CA CYS A 203 3.68 -8.04 13.23
C CYS A 203 4.71 -9.14 13.52
N ILE A 204 5.97 -8.93 13.13
CA ILE A 204 7.06 -9.87 13.43
C ILE A 204 7.25 -9.98 14.95
N LEU A 205 7.25 -8.87 15.67
CA LEU A 205 7.38 -8.87 17.13
C LEU A 205 6.21 -9.59 17.81
N ILE A 206 4.99 -9.42 17.32
CA ILE A 206 3.81 -10.12 17.82
C ILE A 206 3.94 -11.63 17.60
N ASP A 207 4.37 -12.05 16.40
CA ASP A 207 4.61 -13.48 16.13
C ASP A 207 5.64 -14.07 17.09
N PHE A 208 6.79 -13.43 17.23
CA PHE A 208 7.82 -13.85 18.19
C PHE A 208 7.30 -13.94 19.63
N TYR A 209 6.47 -12.99 20.02
CA TYR A 209 5.87 -12.97 21.34
C TYR A 209 4.95 -14.18 21.55
N ILE A 210 4.09 -14.48 20.57
CA ILE A 210 3.18 -15.64 20.63
C ILE A 210 3.95 -16.94 20.69
N ASP A 211 4.95 -17.11 19.83
CA ASP A 211 5.80 -18.30 19.81
C ASP A 211 6.49 -18.52 21.18
N SER A 212 7.05 -17.45 21.76
CA SER A 212 7.68 -17.51 23.08
C SER A 212 6.71 -17.87 24.21
N CYS A 213 5.44 -17.46 24.10
CA CYS A 213 4.40 -17.82 25.07
C CYS A 213 3.97 -19.29 24.95
N THR A 214 3.99 -19.82 23.72
CA THR A 214 3.60 -21.21 23.44
C THR A 214 4.69 -22.18 23.93
N GLU A 215 5.96 -21.90 23.64
CA GLU A 215 7.10 -22.71 24.11
C GLU A 215 7.24 -22.75 25.64
N SER A 216 6.80 -21.70 26.34
CA SER A 216 6.85 -21.65 27.80
C SER A 216 5.76 -22.47 28.49
N ARG A 217 4.80 -23.03 27.74
CA ARG A 217 3.70 -23.86 28.26
C ARG A 217 3.95 -25.37 28.10
N ILE A 218 5.02 -25.76 27.38
CA ILE A 218 5.49 -27.12 27.23
C ILE A 218 6.55 -27.42 28.31
#